data_e246d99e99fb380653c9a71306877b82
#
_entry.id   e246d99e99fb380653c9a71306877b82
#
_cell.length_a   1.000
_cell.length_b   1.000
_cell.length_c   1.000
_cell.angle_alpha   90.00
_cell.angle_beta   90.00
_cell.angle_gamma   90.00
#
_symmetry.space_group_name_H-M   'P 1'
#
loop_
_entity.id
_entity.type
_entity.pdbx_description
1 polymer ?
#
loop_
_entity_poly.entity_id
_entity_poly.type
_entity_poly.pdbx_seq_one_letter_code
_entity_poly.pdbx_strand_id
1 'polypeptide(L)'
;MTDPAGATVHVSGRYCESSDVLMRDVAMPEGVGPGDLVAVAAAGAYTLSMANNYNLTLRPAVVMVRDGRARLAQRREAYADLVARDVESGW
;
A
#
# COMPACT_ATOMS: atom_id res chain seq x y z
N MET A 1 14.67 15.59 9.28
CA MET A 1 13.54 16.23 9.94
C MET A 1 13.28 15.55 11.27
N THR A 2 13.11 16.29 12.32
CA THR A 2 12.84 15.74 13.63
C THR A 2 11.68 16.47 14.26
N ASP A 3 10.79 15.71 14.83
CA ASP A 3 9.73 16.26 15.67
C ASP A 3 9.65 15.39 16.94
N PRO A 4 10.38 15.77 17.98
CA PRO A 4 10.43 14.97 19.20
C PRO A 4 9.11 14.94 19.95
N ALA A 5 8.18 15.85 19.63
CA ALA A 5 6.87 15.91 20.28
C ALA A 5 5.81 15.12 19.52
N GLY A 6 6.22 14.23 18.64
CA GLY A 6 5.30 13.43 17.85
C GLY A 6 4.35 12.56 18.65
N ALA A 7 3.31 12.10 17.98
CA ALA A 7 2.37 11.15 18.51
C ALA A 7 2.80 9.72 18.23
N THR A 8 2.41 8.78 19.09
CA THR A 8 2.57 7.36 18.81
C THR A 8 1.35 6.85 18.08
N VAL A 9 1.56 6.25 16.93
CA VAL A 9 0.48 5.80 16.05
C VAL A 9 0.71 4.37 15.57
N HIS A 10 -0.33 3.74 15.11
CA HIS A 10 -0.27 2.50 14.33
C HIS A 10 -0.46 2.84 12.86
N VAL A 11 0.31 2.19 11.99
CA VAL A 11 0.16 2.31 10.54
C VAL A 11 -0.53 1.06 10.04
N SER A 12 -1.76 1.20 9.60
CA SER A 12 -2.61 0.10 9.15
C SER A 12 -2.98 0.27 7.69
N GLY A 13 -3.30 -0.84 7.04
CA GLY A 13 -3.89 -0.83 5.72
C GLY A 13 -5.39 -0.55 5.76
N ARG A 14 -6.00 -0.67 4.60
CA ARG A 14 -7.42 -0.35 4.41
C ARG A 14 -8.36 -1.56 4.52
N TYR A 15 -7.81 -2.75 4.72
CA TYR A 15 -8.62 -3.95 4.74
C TYR A 15 -9.38 -4.11 6.07
N CYS A 16 -10.53 -4.76 6.01
CA CYS A 16 -11.27 -5.17 7.20
C CYS A 16 -10.64 -6.42 7.80
N GLU A 17 -9.38 -6.33 8.15
CA GLU A 17 -8.58 -7.44 8.62
C GLU A 17 -7.66 -6.96 9.72
N SER A 18 -7.75 -7.57 10.89
CA SER A 18 -6.99 -7.14 12.07
C SER A 18 -5.48 -7.30 11.91
N SER A 19 -5.04 -8.17 11.00
CA SER A 19 -3.62 -8.36 10.70
C SER A 19 -3.07 -7.37 9.68
N ASP A 20 -3.90 -6.51 9.09
CA ASP A 20 -3.47 -5.52 8.11
C ASP A 20 -2.85 -4.31 8.81
N VAL A 21 -1.77 -4.56 9.52
CA VAL A 21 -1.02 -3.55 10.24
C VAL A 21 0.43 -3.60 9.80
N LEU A 22 0.92 -2.51 9.24
CA LEU A 22 2.29 -2.39 8.80
C LEU A 22 3.24 -2.18 9.96
N MET A 23 2.89 -1.30 10.87
CA MET A 23 3.71 -0.97 12.03
C MET A 23 2.85 -0.58 13.21
N ARG A 24 3.33 -0.89 14.42
CA ARG A 24 2.68 -0.50 15.68
C ARG A 24 3.61 0.42 16.45
N ASP A 25 3.03 1.32 17.21
CA ASP A 25 3.75 2.18 18.14
C ASP A 25 4.88 2.97 17.46
N VAL A 26 4.56 3.57 16.33
CA VAL A 26 5.49 4.37 15.55
C VAL A 26 5.36 5.83 15.93
N ALA A 27 6.49 6.49 16.17
CA ALA A 27 6.50 7.93 16.41
C ALA A 27 6.31 8.66 15.08
N MET A 28 5.33 9.54 15.03
CA MET A 28 5.04 10.38 13.88
C MET A 28 4.95 11.83 14.33
N PRO A 29 5.19 12.80 13.44
CA PRO A 29 4.97 14.20 13.78
C PRO A 29 3.56 14.43 14.28
N GLU A 30 3.41 15.28 15.27
CA GLU A 30 2.10 15.67 15.76
C GLU A 30 1.33 16.36 14.62
N GLY A 31 0.05 16.05 14.50
CA GLY A 31 -0.78 16.59 13.45
C GLY A 31 -0.79 15.79 12.17
N VAL A 32 -0.05 14.68 12.09
CA VAL A 32 -0.16 13.76 10.94
C VAL A 32 -1.60 13.30 10.78
N GLY A 33 -2.09 13.28 9.57
CA GLY A 33 -3.48 12.94 9.31
C GLY A 33 -3.78 12.72 7.83
N PRO A 34 -5.06 12.64 7.49
CA PRO A 34 -5.49 12.38 6.12
C PRO A 34 -4.85 13.33 5.12
N GLY A 35 -4.39 12.79 4.01
CA GLY A 35 -3.69 13.55 2.97
C GLY A 35 -2.18 13.58 3.13
N ASP A 36 -1.65 13.20 4.27
CA ASP A 36 -0.21 13.11 4.46
C ASP A 36 0.36 11.86 3.79
N LEU A 37 1.60 11.99 3.31
CA LEU A 37 2.31 10.87 2.71
C LEU A 37 3.23 10.25 3.75
N VAL A 38 3.26 8.93 3.76
CA VAL A 38 4.19 8.16 4.59
C VAL A 38 5.02 7.23 3.73
N ALA A 39 6.21 6.92 4.19
CA ALA A 39 7.10 6.00 3.51
C ALA A 39 7.55 4.91 4.48
N VAL A 40 7.56 3.69 4.01
CA VAL A 40 8.08 2.55 4.76
C VAL A 40 9.35 2.08 4.09
N ALA A 41 10.46 2.21 4.79
CA ALA A 41 11.76 1.86 4.24
C ALA A 41 11.90 0.35 4.05
N ALA A 42 12.63 -0.05 3.00
CA ALA A 42 12.99 -1.44 2.73
C ALA A 42 11.80 -2.41 2.65
N ALA A 43 10.64 -1.91 2.25
CA ALA A 43 9.40 -2.70 2.26
C ALA A 43 9.13 -3.42 0.95
N GLY A 44 9.69 -2.95 -0.16
CA GLY A 44 9.30 -3.40 -1.50
C GLY A 44 9.48 -4.89 -1.75
N ALA A 45 10.52 -5.48 -1.19
CA ALA A 45 10.83 -6.89 -1.45
C ALA A 45 9.75 -7.86 -0.94
N TYR A 46 9.10 -7.51 0.14
CA TYR A 46 8.08 -8.36 0.75
C TYR A 46 6.67 -7.83 0.50
N THR A 47 6.46 -6.54 0.71
CA THR A 47 5.09 -6.00 0.64
C THR A 47 4.50 -6.07 -0.74
N LEU A 48 5.30 -5.91 -1.79
CA LEU A 48 4.80 -6.03 -3.16
C LEU A 48 4.28 -7.45 -3.44
N SER A 49 5.05 -8.47 -3.05
CA SER A 49 4.65 -9.86 -3.26
C SER A 49 3.48 -10.29 -2.37
N MET A 50 3.31 -9.62 -1.25
CA MET A 50 2.19 -9.87 -0.33
C MET A 50 0.93 -9.10 -0.70
N ALA A 51 1.00 -8.16 -1.63
CA ALA A 51 -0.17 -7.43 -2.09
C ALA A 51 -1.20 -8.41 -2.65
N ASN A 52 -2.46 -8.19 -2.32
CA ASN A 52 -3.53 -9.09 -2.71
C ASN A 52 -4.81 -8.31 -2.99
N ASN A 53 -5.82 -9.04 -3.43
CA ASN A 53 -7.11 -8.47 -3.78
C ASN A 53 -8.17 -8.71 -2.71
N TYR A 54 -7.78 -8.79 -1.47
CA TYR A 54 -8.73 -8.99 -0.38
C TYR A 54 -9.87 -7.95 -0.46
N ASN A 55 -11.07 -8.40 -0.26
CA ASN A 55 -12.28 -7.58 -0.45
C ASN A 55 -12.39 -6.95 -1.84
N LEU A 56 -11.83 -7.62 -2.87
CA LEU A 56 -11.82 -7.13 -4.25
C LEU A 56 -11.13 -5.78 -4.40
N THR A 57 -10.16 -5.50 -3.55
CA THR A 57 -9.34 -4.30 -3.65
C THR A 57 -8.35 -4.44 -4.79
N LEU A 58 -8.22 -3.40 -5.58
CA LEU A 58 -7.25 -3.34 -6.68
C LEU A 58 -5.84 -3.13 -6.13
N ARG A 59 -4.87 -3.85 -6.68
CA ARG A 59 -3.47 -3.63 -6.35
C ARG A 59 -3.00 -2.29 -6.90
N PRO A 60 -2.17 -1.55 -6.13
CA PRO A 60 -1.65 -0.26 -6.59
C PRO A 60 -0.62 -0.41 -7.70
N ALA A 61 -0.34 0.70 -8.36
CA ALA A 61 0.74 0.77 -9.32
C ALA A 61 2.10 0.63 -8.62
N VAL A 62 3.09 0.18 -9.38
CA VAL A 62 4.48 0.20 -8.96
C VAL A 62 5.22 1.21 -9.82
N VAL A 63 5.81 2.19 -9.15
CA VAL A 63 6.56 3.26 -9.81
C VAL A 63 8.00 3.21 -9.34
N MET A 64 8.91 3.18 -10.29
CA MET A 64 10.33 3.24 -10.03
C MET A 64 10.80 4.68 -10.13
N VAL A 65 11.57 5.12 -9.15
CA VAL A 65 12.10 6.48 -9.11
C VAL A 65 13.62 6.41 -9.11
N ARG A 66 14.24 7.12 -10.02
CA ARG A 66 15.68 7.18 -10.14
C ARG A 66 16.10 8.52 -10.76
N ASP A 67 17.09 9.17 -10.16
CA ASP A 67 17.66 10.42 -10.66
C ASP A 67 16.58 11.49 -10.98
N GLY A 68 15.61 11.63 -10.10
CA GLY A 68 14.53 12.60 -10.26
C GLY A 68 13.50 12.23 -11.32
N ARG A 69 13.54 11.01 -11.85
CA ARG A 69 12.60 10.52 -12.86
C ARG A 69 11.73 9.41 -12.29
N ALA A 70 10.47 9.40 -12.66
CA ALA A 70 9.53 8.36 -12.32
C ALA A 70 9.17 7.53 -13.56
N ARG A 71 9.12 6.22 -13.40
CA ARG A 71 8.76 5.30 -14.47
C ARG A 71 7.79 4.26 -13.93
N LEU A 72 6.70 4.04 -14.66
CA LEU A 72 5.74 3.02 -14.32
C LEU A 72 6.32 1.64 -14.59
N ALA A 73 6.47 0.83 -13.55
CA ALA A 73 6.94 -0.55 -13.67
C ALA A 73 5.76 -1.53 -13.78
N GLN A 74 4.70 -1.28 -13.02
CA GLN A 74 3.45 -2.01 -13.11
C GLN A 74 2.30 -1.02 -13.05
N ARG A 75 1.35 -1.15 -13.97
CA ARG A 75 0.15 -0.31 -13.92
C ARG A 75 -0.72 -0.69 -12.74
N ARG A 76 -1.51 0.25 -12.27
CA ARG A 76 -2.57 -0.04 -11.30
C ARG A 76 -3.55 -1.04 -11.89
N GLU A 77 -4.03 -1.97 -11.07
CA GLU A 77 -5.08 -2.88 -11.51
C GLU A 77 -6.37 -2.12 -11.83
N ALA A 78 -7.08 -2.63 -12.82
CA ALA A 78 -8.45 -2.26 -13.11
C ALA A 78 -9.37 -3.41 -12.69
N TYR A 79 -10.67 -3.16 -12.64
CA TYR A 79 -11.61 -4.21 -12.25
C TYR A 79 -11.58 -5.41 -13.19
N ALA A 80 -11.25 -5.19 -14.47
CA ALA A 80 -11.05 -6.29 -15.41
C ALA A 80 -9.96 -7.27 -14.97
N ASP A 81 -8.95 -6.82 -14.25
CA ASP A 81 -7.90 -7.70 -13.74
C ASP A 81 -8.41 -8.67 -12.68
N LEU A 82 -9.42 -8.29 -11.92
CA LEU A 82 -9.99 -9.15 -10.88
C LEU A 82 -10.68 -10.38 -11.46
N VAL A 83 -11.19 -10.29 -12.68
CA VAL A 83 -11.94 -11.36 -13.36
C VAL A 83 -11.18 -11.93 -14.54
N ALA A 84 -9.91 -11.55 -14.72
CA ALA A 84 -9.12 -11.94 -15.89
C ALA A 84 -8.94 -13.45 -16.02
N ARG A 85 -9.01 -14.17 -14.90
CA ARG A 85 -8.84 -15.62 -14.88
C ARG A 85 -10.15 -16.39 -14.97
N ASP A 86 -11.26 -15.69 -14.95
CA ASP A 86 -12.57 -16.34 -15.06
C ASP A 86 -12.77 -16.80 -16.49
N VAL A 87 -13.38 -17.96 -16.62
CA VAL A 87 -13.73 -18.53 -17.92
C VAL A 87 -15.24 -18.72 -17.97
N GLU A 88 -15.79 -18.60 -19.17
CA GLU A 88 -17.18 -18.96 -19.37
C GLU A 88 -17.35 -20.45 -19.13
N SER A 89 -18.36 -20.79 -18.37
CA SER A 89 -18.74 -22.18 -18.19
C SER A 89 -20.08 -22.44 -18.88
N GLY A 90 -20.29 -23.67 -19.29
CA GLY A 90 -21.54 -24.06 -19.96
C GLY A 90 -22.67 -24.44 -19.02
N TRP A 91 -22.65 -23.98 -17.81
CA TRP A 91 -23.67 -24.27 -16.81
C TRP A 91 -25.05 -23.83 -17.21
#